data_37bdf8ac0ee127d0d34a62c025eff0f3
#
_entry.id   37bdf8ac0ee127d0d34a62c025eff0f3
#
_cell.length_a   1.000
_cell.length_b   1.000
_cell.length_c   1.000
_cell.angle_alpha   90.00
_cell.angle_beta   90.00
_cell.angle_gamma   90.00
#
_symmetry.space_group_name_H-M   'P 1'
#
loop_
_entity.id
_entity.type
_entity.pdbx_description
1 polymer ?
#
loop_
_entity_poly.entity_id
_entity_poly.type
_entity_poly.pdbx_seq_one_letter_code
_entity_poly.pdbx_strand_id
1 'polypeptide(L)'
;MSKEPVLLDAKNQILGRLASYVAKHALSGDSVIVLNAEKAVISGRRKNIVEEAKRRLETRTLANQTTAPVHQRRPDLYFRRVVRGMLPWKKAKGKAAFHRVIVYMGIPEEYSGKAIVRVPGADAANLASPYITLEDLATEIGG
;
A
#
# COMPACT_ATOMS: atom_id res chain seq x y z
N MET A 1 9.87 26.29 -5.23
CA MET A 1 10.31 25.15 -6.05
C MET A 1 9.65 23.88 -5.54
N SER A 2 8.99 23.15 -6.41
CA SER A 2 8.48 21.82 -6.07
C SER A 2 9.65 20.84 -6.04
N LYS A 3 9.74 20.07 -4.96
CA LYS A 3 10.70 18.96 -4.89
C LYS A 3 10.26 17.88 -5.87
N GLU A 4 11.23 17.21 -6.48
CA GLU A 4 10.91 16.06 -7.30
C GLU A 4 10.31 14.96 -6.42
N PRO A 5 9.28 14.24 -6.90
CA PRO A 5 8.69 13.16 -6.13
C PRO A 5 9.68 12.03 -5.90
N VAL A 6 9.56 11.38 -4.76
CA VAL A 6 10.33 10.17 -4.44
C VAL A 6 9.65 9.00 -5.15
N LEU A 7 10.38 8.31 -6.03
CA LEU A 7 9.88 7.14 -6.74
C LEU A 7 10.35 5.87 -6.04
N LEU A 8 9.40 5.05 -5.59
CA LEU A 8 9.69 3.81 -4.88
C LEU A 8 9.18 2.61 -5.68
N ASP A 9 9.98 1.54 -5.73
CA ASP A 9 9.59 0.27 -6.35
C ASP A 9 9.11 -0.69 -5.26
N ALA A 10 7.86 -1.10 -5.36
CA ALA A 10 7.26 -2.03 -4.41
C ALA A 10 7.55 -3.50 -4.72
N LYS A 11 8.16 -3.80 -5.85
CA LYS A 11 8.46 -5.19 -6.25
C LYS A 11 9.30 -5.89 -5.20
N ASN A 12 8.79 -7.01 -4.67
CA ASN A 12 9.43 -7.80 -3.62
C ASN A 12 9.76 -7.01 -2.35
N GLN A 13 8.98 -5.96 -2.07
CA GLN A 13 9.10 -5.19 -0.84
C GLN A 13 7.96 -5.58 0.12
N ILE A 14 8.28 -5.68 1.41
CA ILE A 14 7.29 -6.01 2.45
C ILE A 14 6.32 -4.83 2.60
N LEU A 15 5.03 -5.10 2.42
CA LEU A 15 3.99 -4.07 2.39
C LEU A 15 4.03 -3.14 3.61
N GLY A 16 4.05 -3.69 4.82
CA GLY A 16 4.01 -2.88 6.04
C GLY A 16 5.24 -1.99 6.20
N ARG A 17 6.42 -2.52 5.93
CA ARG A 17 7.68 -1.76 6.06
C ARG A 17 7.77 -0.67 5.00
N LEU A 18 7.40 -0.99 3.77
CA LEU A 18 7.38 0.01 2.70
C LEU A 18 6.34 1.10 2.98
N ALA A 19 5.15 0.73 3.45
CA ALA A 19 4.10 1.69 3.78
C ALA A 19 4.52 2.63 4.91
N SER A 20 5.24 2.14 5.92
CA SER A 20 5.74 3.00 6.99
C SER A 20 6.76 4.02 6.50
N TYR A 21 7.63 3.61 5.57
CA TYR A 21 8.58 4.52 4.93
C TYR A 21 7.85 5.60 4.13
N VAL A 22 6.84 5.20 3.34
CA VAL A 22 6.02 6.13 2.56
C VAL A 22 5.31 7.14 3.47
N ALA A 23 4.70 6.67 4.56
CA ALA A 23 4.00 7.54 5.50
C ALA A 23 4.94 8.57 6.13
N LYS A 24 6.14 8.15 6.52
CA LYS A 24 7.15 9.02 7.11
C LYS A 24 7.55 10.15 6.15
N HIS A 25 7.84 9.80 4.89
CA HIS A 25 8.22 10.79 3.89
C HIS A 25 7.06 11.72 3.54
N ALA A 26 5.84 11.21 3.45
CA ALA A 26 4.68 12.04 3.18
C ALA A 26 4.43 13.06 4.29
N LEU A 27 4.60 12.67 5.55
CA LEU A 27 4.48 13.58 6.68
C LEU A 27 5.58 14.65 6.69
N SER A 28 6.75 14.33 6.13
CA SER A 28 7.87 15.30 6.00
C SER A 28 7.66 16.32 4.89
N GLY A 29 6.57 16.20 4.12
CA GLY A 29 6.25 17.11 3.03
C GLY A 29 6.64 16.60 1.65
N ASP A 30 7.22 15.41 1.53
CA ASP A 30 7.62 14.85 0.25
C ASP A 30 6.42 14.25 -0.49
N SER A 31 6.39 14.43 -1.81
CA SER A 31 5.48 13.66 -2.66
C SER A 31 6.09 12.29 -2.91
N VAL A 32 5.33 11.24 -2.70
CA VAL A 32 5.80 9.86 -2.84
C VAL A 32 4.97 9.14 -3.89
N ILE A 33 5.64 8.51 -4.83
CA ILE A 33 5.01 7.72 -5.88
C ILE A 33 5.51 6.28 -5.76
N VAL A 34 4.59 5.34 -5.54
CA VAL A 34 4.89 3.93 -5.40
C VAL A 34 4.53 3.22 -6.70
N LEU A 35 5.47 2.49 -7.26
CA LEU A 35 5.31 1.74 -8.51
C LEU A 35 5.31 0.24 -8.22
N ASN A 36 4.66 -0.53 -9.09
CA ASN A 36 4.56 -1.99 -8.95
C ASN A 36 3.87 -2.44 -7.65
N ALA A 37 2.83 -1.73 -7.23
CA ALA A 37 2.15 -2.03 -5.97
C ALA A 37 1.62 -3.47 -5.90
N GLU A 38 1.20 -4.05 -7.02
CA GLU A 38 0.71 -5.43 -7.08
C GLU A 38 1.78 -6.47 -6.76
N LYS A 39 3.05 -6.09 -6.85
CA LYS A 39 4.19 -6.96 -6.56
C LYS A 39 4.73 -6.83 -5.14
N ALA A 40 4.12 -5.97 -4.32
CA ALA A 40 4.43 -5.90 -2.90
C ALA A 40 4.05 -7.21 -2.22
N VAL A 41 4.75 -7.59 -1.15
CA VAL A 41 4.53 -8.87 -0.47
C VAL A 41 4.00 -8.67 0.95
N ILE A 42 3.20 -9.63 1.41
CA ILE A 42 2.67 -9.68 2.76
C ILE A 42 3.21 -10.94 3.41
N SER A 43 3.89 -10.80 4.54
CA SER A 43 4.46 -11.95 5.26
C SER A 43 3.35 -12.75 5.95
N GLY A 44 3.52 -14.06 5.99
CA GLY A 44 2.60 -14.98 6.63
C GLY A 44 2.15 -16.09 5.69
N ARG A 45 1.38 -17.03 6.24
CA ARG A 45 0.83 -18.14 5.44
C ARG A 45 -0.33 -17.63 4.58
N ARG A 46 -0.34 -18.03 3.32
CA ARG A 46 -1.40 -17.65 2.36
C ARG A 46 -2.80 -17.87 2.93
N LYS A 47 -3.05 -19.05 3.51
CA LYS A 47 -4.36 -19.39 4.06
C LYS A 47 -4.82 -18.38 5.11
N ASN A 48 -3.95 -18.05 6.05
CA ASN A 48 -4.28 -17.11 7.14
C ASN A 48 -4.53 -15.71 6.62
N ILE A 49 -3.71 -15.24 5.69
CA ILE A 49 -3.82 -13.90 5.11
C ILE A 49 -5.14 -13.78 4.33
N VAL A 50 -5.45 -14.77 3.50
CA VAL A 50 -6.68 -14.77 2.69
C VAL A 50 -7.92 -14.85 3.57
N GLU A 51 -7.92 -15.71 4.59
CA GLU A 51 -9.05 -15.84 5.52
C GLU A 51 -9.31 -14.55 6.28
N GLU A 52 -8.26 -13.89 6.76
CA GLU A 52 -8.40 -12.61 7.46
C GLU A 52 -8.94 -11.52 6.54
N ALA A 53 -8.44 -11.45 5.32
CA ALA A 53 -8.92 -10.47 4.33
C ALA A 53 -10.39 -10.69 4.00
N LYS A 54 -10.81 -11.94 3.80
CA LYS A 54 -12.22 -12.29 3.54
C LYS A 54 -13.11 -11.94 4.74
N ARG A 55 -12.62 -12.16 5.95
CA ARG A 55 -13.34 -11.81 7.17
C ARG A 55 -13.58 -10.30 7.26
N ARG A 56 -12.60 -9.50 6.90
CA ARG A 56 -12.74 -8.04 6.86
C ARG A 56 -13.79 -7.58 5.86
N LEU A 57 -13.94 -8.27 4.72
CA LEU A 57 -14.94 -7.97 3.72
C LEU A 57 -16.36 -8.16 4.23
N GLU A 58 -16.57 -9.00 5.23
CA GLU A 58 -17.87 -9.26 5.84
C GLU A 58 -18.30 -8.14 6.79
N THR A 59 -17.38 -7.29 7.21
CA THR A 59 -17.67 -6.18 8.11
C THR A 59 -18.52 -5.14 7.39
N ARG A 60 -19.75 -4.95 7.86
CA ARG A 60 -20.68 -3.99 7.26
C ARG A 60 -21.71 -3.52 8.30
N THR A 61 -22.29 -2.37 8.05
CA THR A 61 -23.40 -1.85 8.85
C THR A 61 -24.71 -2.26 8.19
N LEU A 62 -25.47 -3.14 8.85
CA LEU A 62 -26.73 -3.67 8.30
C LEU A 62 -27.83 -2.63 8.22
N ALA A 63 -27.87 -1.68 9.17
CA ALA A 63 -28.89 -0.66 9.24
C ALA A 63 -28.73 0.45 8.21
N ASN A 64 -27.47 0.80 7.87
CA ASN A 64 -27.19 1.86 6.90
C ASN A 64 -25.90 1.56 6.14
N GLN A 65 -26.03 1.08 4.92
CA GLN A 65 -24.89 0.69 4.09
C GLN A 65 -24.04 1.88 3.65
N THR A 66 -24.58 3.11 3.64
CA THR A 66 -23.81 4.29 3.25
C THR A 66 -22.75 4.67 4.29
N THR A 67 -22.94 4.27 5.56
CA THR A 67 -21.98 4.49 6.64
C THR A 67 -21.07 3.29 6.87
N ALA A 68 -21.27 2.18 6.14
CA ALA A 68 -20.47 0.98 6.27
C ALA A 68 -19.01 1.23 5.81
N PRO A 69 -18.04 0.50 6.38
CA PRO A 69 -16.65 0.58 5.89
C PRO A 69 -16.55 0.21 4.43
N VAL A 70 -15.75 0.98 3.67
CA VAL A 70 -15.43 0.66 2.28
C VAL A 70 -14.16 -0.18 2.26
N HIS A 71 -14.26 -1.39 1.70
CA HIS A 71 -13.12 -2.32 1.61
C HIS A 71 -12.46 -2.23 0.24
N GLN A 72 -11.18 -1.88 0.23
CA GLN A 72 -10.41 -1.80 -0.99
C GLN A 72 -9.92 -3.21 -1.39
N ARG A 73 -10.13 -3.59 -2.65
CA ARG A 73 -9.73 -4.89 -3.18
C ARG A 73 -8.62 -4.82 -4.21
N ARG A 74 -8.55 -3.71 -4.95
CA ARG A 74 -7.51 -3.52 -5.97
C ARG A 74 -6.15 -3.26 -5.29
N PRO A 75 -5.03 -3.82 -5.81
CA PRO A 75 -3.73 -3.72 -5.14
C PRO A 75 -3.26 -2.31 -4.83
N ASP A 76 -3.39 -1.37 -5.76
CA ASP A 76 -2.97 0.01 -5.56
C ASP A 76 -3.77 0.70 -4.46
N LEU A 77 -5.08 0.51 -4.44
CA LEU A 77 -5.97 1.07 -3.43
C LEU A 77 -5.77 0.40 -2.07
N TYR A 78 -5.51 -0.91 -2.06
CA TYR A 78 -5.21 -1.65 -0.84
C TYR A 78 -3.92 -1.11 -0.19
N PHE A 79 -2.86 -0.94 -0.97
CA PHE A 79 -1.60 -0.37 -0.49
C PHE A 79 -1.82 1.03 0.07
N ARG A 80 -2.53 1.87 -0.66
CA ARG A 80 -2.81 3.24 -0.25
C ARG A 80 -3.61 3.29 1.06
N ARG A 81 -4.52 2.34 1.24
CA ARG A 81 -5.30 2.23 2.48
C ARG A 81 -4.43 1.85 3.68
N VAL A 82 -3.43 0.99 3.50
CA VAL A 82 -2.47 0.65 4.55
C VAL A 82 -1.68 1.90 4.96
N VAL A 83 -1.22 2.70 4.01
CA VAL A 83 -0.52 3.96 4.29
C VAL A 83 -1.43 4.91 5.07
N ARG A 84 -2.69 5.03 4.69
CA ARG A 84 -3.66 5.86 5.40
C ARG A 84 -3.77 5.50 6.88
N GLY A 85 -3.77 4.20 7.20
CA GLY A 85 -3.80 3.72 8.57
C GLY A 85 -2.58 4.10 9.40
N MET A 86 -1.48 4.45 8.75
CA MET A 86 -0.24 4.88 9.40
C MET A 86 -0.13 6.41 9.51
N LEU A 87 -1.08 7.15 8.97
CA LEU A 87 -1.11 8.61 9.00
C LEU A 87 -2.15 9.10 10.01
N PRO A 88 -1.94 10.28 10.65
CA PRO A 88 -2.93 10.85 11.57
C PRO A 88 -4.10 11.43 10.78
N TRP A 89 -4.95 10.57 10.24
CA TRP A 89 -6.04 10.92 9.32
C TRP A 89 -7.03 11.95 9.88
N LYS A 90 -7.25 11.96 11.17
CA LYS A 90 -8.16 12.91 11.80
C LYS A 90 -7.61 14.34 11.88
N LYS A 91 -6.31 14.51 11.66
CA LYS A 91 -5.64 15.81 11.67
C LYS A 91 -5.43 16.29 10.23
N ALA A 92 -5.42 17.62 10.05
CA ALA A 92 -5.20 18.23 8.72
C ALA A 92 -3.86 17.81 8.10
N LYS A 93 -2.80 17.70 8.92
CA LYS A 93 -1.47 17.26 8.43
C LYS A 93 -1.49 15.84 7.89
N GLY A 94 -2.27 14.95 8.49
CA GLY A 94 -2.40 13.57 8.02
C GLY A 94 -3.14 13.48 6.70
N LYS A 95 -4.22 14.23 6.54
CA LYS A 95 -4.97 14.30 5.28
C LYS A 95 -4.12 14.90 4.16
N ALA A 96 -3.37 15.95 4.44
CA ALA A 96 -2.46 16.57 3.48
C ALA A 96 -1.36 15.59 3.06
N ALA A 97 -0.77 14.86 4.02
CA ALA A 97 0.23 13.84 3.73
C ALA A 97 -0.32 12.73 2.85
N PHE A 98 -1.54 12.27 3.12
CA PHE A 98 -2.18 11.23 2.31
C PHE A 98 -2.36 11.67 0.84
N HIS A 99 -2.68 12.93 0.61
CA HIS A 99 -2.81 13.46 -0.75
C HIS A 99 -1.47 13.50 -1.52
N ARG A 100 -0.33 13.47 -0.81
CA ARG A 100 0.99 13.43 -1.43
C ARG A 100 1.40 12.02 -1.87
N VAL A 101 0.64 11.01 -1.49
CA VAL A 101 0.94 9.61 -1.82
C VAL A 101 0.13 9.17 -3.03
N ILE A 102 0.84 8.72 -4.06
CA ILE A 102 0.23 8.17 -5.27
C ILE A 102 0.78 6.76 -5.47
N VAL A 103 -0.09 5.80 -5.74
CA VAL A 103 0.29 4.40 -5.90
C VAL A 103 -0.20 3.90 -7.26
N TYR A 104 0.70 3.27 -8.00
CA TYR A 104 0.39 2.72 -9.31
C TYR A 104 0.62 1.21 -9.36
N MET A 105 -0.20 0.52 -10.14
CA MET A 105 0.06 -0.85 -10.56
C MET A 105 0.95 -0.80 -11.79
N GLY A 106 2.05 -1.55 -11.76
CA GLY A 106 3.05 -1.49 -12.83
C GLY A 106 3.83 -0.18 -12.83
N ILE A 107 4.44 0.16 -13.94
CA ILE A 107 5.21 1.40 -14.12
C ILE A 107 4.61 2.21 -15.27
N PRO A 108 3.99 3.38 -15.00
CA PRO A 108 3.50 4.26 -16.05
C PRO A 108 4.64 4.76 -16.94
N GLU A 109 4.37 5.04 -18.21
CA GLU A 109 5.36 5.50 -19.17
C GLU A 109 6.10 6.77 -18.71
N GLU A 110 5.41 7.67 -18.03
CA GLU A 110 6.01 8.92 -17.55
C GLU A 110 7.11 8.70 -16.51
N TYR A 111 7.14 7.54 -15.84
CA TYR A 111 8.15 7.17 -14.86
C TYR A 111 9.14 6.13 -15.38
N SER A 112 8.92 5.63 -16.59
CA SER A 112 9.82 4.68 -17.23
C SER A 112 11.17 5.35 -17.48
N GLY A 113 12.26 4.69 -17.08
CA GLY A 113 13.61 5.22 -17.25
C GLY A 113 14.06 6.21 -16.18
N LYS A 114 13.20 6.60 -15.26
CA LYS A 114 13.60 7.44 -14.11
C LYS A 114 14.21 6.59 -13.00
N ALA A 115 15.04 7.21 -12.18
CA ALA A 115 15.66 6.55 -11.05
C ALA A 115 14.60 6.15 -10.01
N ILE A 116 14.51 4.88 -9.70
CA ILE A 116 13.56 4.31 -8.75
C ILE A 116 14.33 3.78 -7.55
N VAL A 117 13.93 4.17 -6.34
CA VAL A 117 14.60 3.80 -5.10
C VAL A 117 13.91 2.59 -4.47
N ARG A 118 14.69 1.67 -3.93
CA ARG A 118 14.18 0.55 -3.12
C ARG A 118 14.53 0.80 -1.66
N VAL A 119 13.58 0.50 -0.76
CA VAL A 119 13.80 0.67 0.69
C VAL A 119 14.61 -0.53 1.20
N PRO A 120 15.83 -0.34 1.70
CA PRO A 120 16.70 -1.47 2.06
C PRO A 120 16.13 -2.42 3.11
N GLY A 121 15.47 -1.92 4.13
CA GLY A 121 14.91 -2.73 5.21
C GLY A 121 13.61 -3.45 4.87
N ALA A 122 13.03 -3.18 3.71
CA ALA A 122 11.73 -3.72 3.30
C ALA A 122 11.82 -4.90 2.33
N ASP A 123 13.02 -5.33 1.95
CA ASP A 123 13.19 -6.41 0.96
C ASP A 123 12.66 -7.74 1.47
N ALA A 124 11.87 -8.44 0.65
CA ALA A 124 11.31 -9.75 0.98
C ALA A 124 12.37 -10.83 1.17
N ALA A 125 13.57 -10.65 0.61
CA ALA A 125 14.68 -11.58 0.80
C ALA A 125 15.10 -11.70 2.27
N ASN A 126 14.76 -10.72 3.10
CA ASN A 126 15.04 -10.74 4.54
C ASN A 126 14.00 -11.52 5.36
N LEU A 127 12.93 -12.02 4.71
CA LEU A 127 11.89 -12.78 5.39
C LEU A 127 12.28 -14.25 5.51
N ALA A 128 12.19 -14.79 6.73
CA ALA A 128 12.34 -16.21 6.99
C ALA A 128 11.01 -16.97 6.85
N SER A 129 9.88 -16.27 6.89
CA SER A 129 8.54 -16.82 6.80
C SER A 129 8.01 -16.81 5.36
N PRO A 130 7.00 -17.65 5.05
CA PRO A 130 6.33 -17.57 3.75
C PRO A 130 5.64 -16.22 3.57
N TYR A 131 5.37 -15.86 2.32
CA TYR A 131 4.68 -14.62 1.98
C TYR A 131 3.87 -14.79 0.70
N ILE A 132 2.92 -13.88 0.47
CA ILE A 132 2.17 -13.80 -0.79
C ILE A 132 2.29 -12.40 -1.37
N THR A 133 2.08 -12.27 -2.68
CA THR A 133 2.05 -10.95 -3.32
C THR A 133 0.68 -10.30 -3.11
N LEU A 134 0.65 -8.98 -3.18
CA LEU A 134 -0.61 -8.23 -3.08
C LEU A 134 -1.54 -8.57 -4.25
N GLU A 135 -0.97 -8.85 -5.42
CA GLU A 135 -1.72 -9.31 -6.60
C GLU A 135 -2.47 -10.62 -6.32
N ASP A 136 -1.78 -11.61 -5.71
CA ASP A 136 -2.40 -12.88 -5.33
C ASP A 136 -3.53 -12.68 -4.32
N LEU A 137 -3.32 -11.83 -3.33
CA LEU A 137 -4.35 -11.52 -2.35
C LEU A 137 -5.55 -10.86 -3.01
N ALA A 138 -5.32 -9.89 -3.89
CA ALA A 138 -6.38 -9.19 -4.60
C ALA A 138 -7.22 -10.16 -5.44
N THR A 139 -6.59 -11.11 -6.12
CA THR A 139 -7.27 -12.13 -6.91
C THR A 139 -8.19 -12.98 -6.01
N GLU A 140 -7.72 -13.37 -4.83
CA GLU A 140 -8.49 -14.18 -3.89
C GLU A 140 -9.70 -13.45 -3.29
N ILE A 141 -9.64 -12.13 -3.18
CA ILE A 141 -10.72 -11.33 -2.60
C ILE A 141 -11.56 -10.59 -3.66
N GLY A 142 -11.35 -10.89 -4.94
CA GLY A 142 -12.15 -10.36 -6.03
C GLY A 142 -11.76 -8.96 -6.50
N GLY A 143 -10.49 -8.62 -6.35
CA GLY A 143 -9.95 -7.33 -6.82
C GLY A 143 -9.33 -7.38 -8.19
#